data_f9ace2a4c6ec919989172561ea975348
#
_entry.id   f9ace2a4c6ec919989172561ea975348
#
_cell.length_a   1.000
_cell.length_b   1.000
_cell.length_c   1.000
_cell.angle_alpha   90.00
_cell.angle_beta   90.00
_cell.angle_gamma   90.00
#
_symmetry.space_group_name_H-M   'P 1'
#
loop_
_entity.id
_entity.type
_entity.pdbx_description
1 polymer ?
#
loop_
_entity_poly.entity_id
_entity_poly.type
_entity_poly.pdbx_seq_one_letter_code
_entity_poly.pdbx_strand_id
1 'polypeptide(L)'
;MTETTPHLAPVVVLLFLGAVFVTAVSLLVLLYGAARRSRLYARIGGGAAATVVAGYGLLLCGVSLASSEQVLPVGGWKYFCEIDCHIGYSVSGVETTGALGAETGQTSARGQFVVVRVKVWFDEHTISRNRGDGPLTPNARRVVLEDANGRAYAPSPEGEAALLGVKGEAGSLGEPLRPGQSFEKDLVFEVPKDASALRLLITEDDPETVLIIGHENSLLHRKIYLGLDSAPRIAREISPLAPGH
;
A
#
# COMPACT_ATOMS: atom_id res chain seq x y z
N MET A 1 -14.71 -7.51 -8.22
CA MET A 1 -13.45 -8.25 -8.01
C MET A 1 -12.43 -7.68 -8.98
N THR A 2 -11.72 -6.67 -8.54
CA THR A 2 -10.57 -6.13 -9.29
C THR A 2 -9.31 -6.72 -8.65
N GLU A 3 -9.10 -8.00 -8.96
CA GLU A 3 -7.86 -8.68 -8.66
C GLU A 3 -6.77 -8.09 -9.56
N THR A 4 -5.80 -7.42 -8.99
CA THR A 4 -4.44 -7.55 -9.51
C THR A 4 -4.15 -9.05 -9.47
N THR A 5 -4.18 -9.70 -10.63
CA THR A 5 -4.24 -11.16 -10.83
C THR A 5 -3.25 -11.88 -9.90
N PRO A 6 -3.68 -12.42 -8.75
CA PRO A 6 -2.77 -13.00 -7.74
C PRO A 6 -1.97 -14.19 -8.26
N HIS A 7 -2.46 -14.84 -9.31
CA HIS A 7 -1.80 -15.98 -9.94
C HIS A 7 -0.53 -15.64 -10.73
N LEU A 8 -0.33 -14.38 -11.12
CA LEU A 8 0.86 -13.96 -11.88
C LEU A 8 1.97 -13.37 -11.01
N ALA A 9 1.70 -13.03 -9.75
CA ALA A 9 2.69 -12.43 -8.86
C ALA A 9 4.00 -13.24 -8.78
N PRO A 10 4.00 -14.58 -8.58
CA PRO A 10 5.23 -15.35 -8.59
C PRO A 10 5.99 -15.29 -9.92
N VAL A 11 5.24 -15.26 -11.05
CA VAL A 11 5.85 -15.23 -12.39
C VAL A 11 6.56 -13.91 -12.64
N VAL A 12 5.96 -12.77 -12.27
CA VAL A 12 6.59 -11.46 -12.48
C VAL A 12 7.77 -11.23 -11.55
N VAL A 13 7.73 -11.75 -10.32
CA VAL A 13 8.89 -11.74 -9.41
C VAL A 13 10.03 -12.59 -9.97
N LEU A 14 9.74 -13.79 -10.46
CA LEU A 14 10.76 -14.65 -11.11
C LEU A 14 11.33 -13.99 -12.37
N LEU A 15 10.50 -13.29 -13.15
CA LEU A 15 10.96 -12.55 -14.32
C LEU A 15 11.92 -11.42 -13.91
N PHE A 16 11.61 -10.68 -12.86
CA PHE A 16 12.48 -9.66 -12.30
C PHE A 16 13.82 -10.24 -11.84
N LEU A 17 13.79 -11.29 -11.01
CA LEU A 17 15.00 -11.96 -10.53
C LEU A 17 15.83 -12.54 -11.68
N GLY A 18 15.16 -13.13 -12.69
CA GLY A 18 15.81 -13.63 -13.91
C GLY A 18 16.49 -12.51 -14.69
N ALA A 19 15.83 -11.37 -14.87
CA ALA A 19 16.41 -10.21 -15.54
C ALA A 19 17.64 -9.65 -14.80
N VAL A 20 17.56 -9.55 -13.47
CA VAL A 20 18.70 -9.14 -12.61
C VAL A 20 19.85 -10.13 -12.75
N PHE A 21 19.58 -11.42 -12.65
CA PHE A 21 20.60 -12.47 -12.76
C PHE A 21 21.31 -12.45 -14.12
N VAL A 22 20.54 -12.45 -15.23
CA VAL A 22 21.12 -12.44 -16.59
C VAL A 22 21.92 -11.13 -16.82
N THR A 23 21.42 -10.00 -16.32
CA THR A 23 22.17 -8.73 -16.41
C THR A 23 23.49 -8.82 -15.65
N ALA A 24 23.48 -9.33 -14.42
CA ALA A 24 24.71 -9.49 -13.61
C ALA A 24 25.74 -10.40 -14.30
N VAL A 25 25.31 -11.56 -14.82
CA VAL A 25 26.18 -12.47 -15.58
C VAL A 25 26.72 -11.80 -16.83
N SER A 26 25.88 -11.06 -17.56
CA SER A 26 26.29 -10.34 -18.78
C SER A 26 27.32 -9.25 -18.49
N LEU A 27 27.18 -8.53 -17.38
CA LEU A 27 28.17 -7.55 -16.92
C LEU A 27 29.48 -8.21 -16.51
N LEU A 28 29.45 -9.39 -15.88
CA LEU A 28 30.69 -10.15 -15.59
C LEU A 28 31.41 -10.56 -16.87
N VAL A 29 30.68 -11.02 -17.89
CA VAL A 29 31.26 -11.34 -19.22
C VAL A 29 31.83 -10.09 -19.88
N LEU A 30 31.15 -8.94 -19.79
CA LEU A 30 31.66 -7.66 -20.28
C LEU A 30 32.97 -7.27 -19.59
N LEU A 31 33.01 -7.33 -18.25
CA LEU A 31 34.19 -7.00 -17.45
C LEU A 31 35.36 -7.95 -17.75
N TYR A 32 35.10 -9.26 -17.87
CA TYR A 32 36.08 -10.25 -18.30
C TYR A 32 36.65 -9.93 -19.68
N GLY A 33 35.75 -9.61 -20.63
CA GLY A 33 36.14 -9.21 -21.99
C GLY A 33 37.03 -7.97 -22.00
N ALA A 34 36.69 -6.96 -21.17
CA ALA A 34 37.49 -5.76 -21.01
C ALA A 34 38.87 -6.05 -20.42
N ALA A 35 38.94 -6.86 -19.34
CA ALA A 35 40.19 -7.26 -18.70
C ALA A 35 41.11 -8.06 -19.64
N ARG A 36 40.54 -8.93 -20.46
CA ARG A 36 41.26 -9.74 -21.45
C ARG A 36 41.49 -9.01 -22.78
N ARG A 37 41.03 -7.77 -22.90
CA ARG A 37 41.07 -6.98 -24.16
C ARG A 37 40.38 -7.69 -25.34
N SER A 38 39.42 -8.55 -25.06
CA SER A 38 38.64 -9.31 -26.07
C SER A 38 37.40 -8.54 -26.46
N ARG A 39 37.40 -7.99 -27.67
CA ARG A 39 36.24 -7.29 -28.23
C ARG A 39 35.00 -8.17 -28.37
N LEU A 40 35.20 -9.48 -28.58
CA LEU A 40 34.10 -10.45 -28.73
C LEU A 40 33.31 -10.57 -27.41
N TYR A 41 33.98 -10.90 -26.30
CA TYR A 41 33.32 -11.06 -24.99
C TYR A 41 32.72 -9.71 -24.51
N ALA A 42 33.40 -8.58 -24.72
CA ALA A 42 32.87 -7.30 -24.38
C ALA A 42 31.58 -6.95 -25.15
N ARG A 43 31.53 -7.26 -26.45
CA ARG A 43 30.31 -7.04 -27.27
C ARG A 43 29.18 -7.98 -26.88
N ILE A 44 29.47 -9.28 -26.64
CA ILE A 44 28.44 -10.25 -26.21
C ILE A 44 27.88 -9.83 -24.86
N GLY A 45 28.72 -9.58 -23.84
CA GLY A 45 28.27 -9.18 -22.50
C GLY A 45 27.52 -7.87 -22.50
N GLY A 46 28.07 -6.83 -23.17
CA GLY A 46 27.41 -5.52 -23.27
C GLY A 46 26.09 -5.59 -24.04
N GLY A 47 26.07 -6.31 -25.18
CA GLY A 47 24.87 -6.49 -25.99
C GLY A 47 23.77 -7.23 -25.21
N ALA A 48 24.11 -8.35 -24.54
CA ALA A 48 23.16 -9.10 -23.75
C ALA A 48 22.57 -8.28 -22.58
N ALA A 49 23.44 -7.57 -21.82
CA ALA A 49 22.98 -6.69 -20.75
C ALA A 49 22.04 -5.60 -21.27
N ALA A 50 22.42 -4.92 -22.36
CA ALA A 50 21.58 -3.88 -22.95
C ALA A 50 20.24 -4.41 -23.44
N THR A 51 20.23 -5.60 -24.06
CA THR A 51 18.98 -6.23 -24.55
C THR A 51 18.04 -6.59 -23.40
N VAL A 52 18.57 -7.19 -22.31
CA VAL A 52 17.74 -7.56 -21.16
C VAL A 52 17.19 -6.33 -20.48
N VAL A 53 18.02 -5.32 -20.20
CA VAL A 53 17.57 -4.08 -19.52
C VAL A 53 16.56 -3.33 -20.37
N ALA A 54 16.81 -3.19 -21.68
CA ALA A 54 15.88 -2.50 -22.58
C ALA A 54 14.57 -3.28 -22.73
N GLY A 55 14.63 -4.60 -22.93
CA GLY A 55 13.44 -5.45 -23.06
C GLY A 55 12.59 -5.46 -21.80
N TYR A 56 13.22 -5.59 -20.62
CA TYR A 56 12.52 -5.49 -19.33
C TYR A 56 11.90 -4.13 -19.11
N GLY A 57 12.64 -3.04 -19.37
CA GLY A 57 12.15 -1.67 -19.24
C GLY A 57 10.98 -1.37 -20.16
N LEU A 58 11.02 -1.83 -21.42
CA LEU A 58 9.91 -1.69 -22.36
C LEU A 58 8.67 -2.45 -21.88
N LEU A 59 8.83 -3.65 -21.34
CA LEU A 59 7.72 -4.43 -20.80
C LEU A 59 7.14 -3.77 -19.54
N LEU A 60 7.99 -3.31 -18.60
CA LEU A 60 7.59 -2.58 -17.40
C LEU A 60 6.78 -1.33 -17.77
N CYS A 61 7.30 -0.48 -18.63
CA CYS A 61 6.63 0.75 -19.07
C CYS A 61 5.36 0.43 -19.87
N GLY A 62 5.37 -0.55 -20.75
CA GLY A 62 4.21 -0.94 -21.57
C GLY A 62 3.03 -1.40 -20.72
N VAL A 63 3.28 -2.29 -19.74
CA VAL A 63 2.24 -2.76 -18.80
C VAL A 63 1.74 -1.61 -17.93
N SER A 64 2.66 -0.77 -17.42
CA SER A 64 2.31 0.37 -16.59
C SER A 64 1.44 1.39 -17.32
N LEU A 65 1.78 1.73 -18.55
CA LEU A 65 0.98 2.66 -19.38
C LEU A 65 -0.38 2.10 -19.79
N ALA A 66 -0.50 0.77 -19.88
CA ALA A 66 -1.78 0.11 -20.15
C ALA A 66 -2.69 0.01 -18.92
N SER A 67 -2.19 0.31 -17.71
CA SER A 67 -2.97 0.28 -16.47
C SER A 67 -3.97 1.45 -16.42
N SER A 68 -5.06 1.27 -15.68
CA SER A 68 -6.06 2.31 -15.43
C SER A 68 -6.17 2.62 -13.95
N GLU A 69 -6.41 3.90 -13.63
CA GLU A 69 -6.74 4.30 -12.27
C GLU A 69 -8.08 3.72 -11.86
N GLN A 70 -8.19 3.24 -10.64
CA GLN A 70 -9.42 2.68 -10.09
C GLN A 70 -9.69 3.28 -8.72
N VAL A 71 -10.97 3.56 -8.45
CA VAL A 71 -11.43 3.94 -7.11
C VAL A 71 -12.44 2.89 -6.67
N LEU A 72 -12.08 2.10 -5.68
CA LEU A 72 -12.96 1.10 -5.10
C LEU A 72 -14.05 1.80 -4.28
N PRO A 73 -15.31 1.35 -4.36
CA PRO A 73 -16.37 1.92 -3.53
C PRO A 73 -16.11 1.64 -2.05
N VAL A 74 -16.77 2.39 -1.17
CA VAL A 74 -16.77 2.13 0.27
C VAL A 74 -17.22 0.69 0.53
N GLY A 75 -16.51 -0.01 1.41
CA GLY A 75 -16.70 -1.43 1.65
C GLY A 75 -16.06 -2.34 0.60
N GLY A 76 -15.52 -1.78 -0.48
CA GLY A 76 -14.70 -2.53 -1.44
C GLY A 76 -13.36 -2.93 -0.81
N TRP A 77 -12.85 -4.10 -1.20
CA TRP A 77 -11.62 -4.65 -0.66
C TRP A 77 -10.45 -4.47 -1.62
N LYS A 78 -9.36 -3.92 -1.13
CA LYS A 78 -8.05 -3.92 -1.78
C LYS A 78 -7.18 -4.98 -1.15
N TYR A 79 -6.72 -5.95 -1.95
CA TYR A 79 -5.94 -7.08 -1.47
C TYR A 79 -4.45 -6.91 -1.76
N PHE A 80 -3.63 -7.37 -0.81
CA PHE A 80 -2.19 -7.49 -0.96
C PHE A 80 -1.77 -8.93 -0.73
N CYS A 81 -0.86 -9.42 -1.58
CA CYS A 81 -0.33 -10.77 -1.48
C CYS A 81 0.81 -10.81 -0.45
N GLU A 82 0.68 -11.69 0.53
CA GLU A 82 1.69 -11.95 1.56
C GLU A 82 2.33 -13.34 1.30
N ILE A 83 2.78 -13.56 0.05
CA ILE A 83 3.43 -14.81 -0.45
C ILE A 83 2.44 -15.98 -0.53
N ASP A 84 1.80 -16.37 0.57
CA ASP A 84 0.97 -17.58 0.67
C ASP A 84 -0.48 -17.32 1.11
N CYS A 85 -0.86 -16.04 1.19
CA CYS A 85 -2.20 -15.57 1.56
C CYS A 85 -2.41 -14.11 1.12
N HIS A 86 -3.63 -13.59 1.32
CA HIS A 86 -3.96 -12.20 1.04
C HIS A 86 -4.50 -11.50 2.29
N ILE A 87 -4.05 -10.27 2.47
CA ILE A 87 -4.61 -9.32 3.44
C ILE A 87 -5.43 -8.29 2.69
N GLY A 88 -6.69 -8.15 3.07
CA GLY A 88 -7.63 -7.17 2.52
C GLY A 88 -7.70 -5.92 3.37
N TYR A 89 -7.79 -4.77 2.72
CA TYR A 89 -8.01 -3.46 3.34
C TYR A 89 -9.27 -2.84 2.75
N SER A 90 -10.12 -2.29 3.62
CA SER A 90 -11.37 -1.67 3.22
C SER A 90 -11.68 -0.46 4.10
N VAL A 91 -12.31 0.57 3.54
CA VAL A 91 -12.84 1.69 4.34
C VAL A 91 -14.18 1.30 4.91
N SER A 92 -14.30 1.33 6.25
CA SER A 92 -15.54 1.03 6.98
C SER A 92 -16.22 2.27 7.56
N GLY A 93 -15.54 3.43 7.61
CA GLY A 93 -16.12 4.68 8.09
C GLY A 93 -15.24 5.90 7.86
N VAL A 94 -15.85 7.08 7.82
CA VAL A 94 -15.15 8.37 7.69
C VAL A 94 -15.82 9.40 8.59
N GLU A 95 -15.02 10.23 9.24
CA GLU A 95 -15.47 11.38 10.01
C GLU A 95 -14.60 12.59 9.70
N THR A 96 -15.23 13.77 9.60
CA THR A 96 -14.52 15.04 9.43
C THR A 96 -14.83 15.93 10.63
N THR A 97 -13.79 16.50 11.24
CA THR A 97 -13.91 17.34 12.44
C THR A 97 -12.86 18.45 12.47
N GLY A 98 -13.16 19.56 13.15
CA GLY A 98 -12.20 20.64 13.36
C GLY A 98 -11.24 20.40 14.53
N ALA A 99 -11.57 19.46 15.44
CA ALA A 99 -10.75 19.18 16.62
C ALA A 99 -10.87 17.72 17.04
N LEU A 100 -9.82 17.20 17.64
CA LEU A 100 -9.72 15.85 18.20
C LEU A 100 -9.17 15.92 19.65
N GLY A 101 -9.50 14.93 20.46
CA GLY A 101 -9.04 14.81 21.85
C GLY A 101 -10.17 14.95 22.87
N ALA A 102 -9.80 14.79 24.15
CA ALA A 102 -10.73 14.99 25.27
C ALA A 102 -11.07 16.48 25.45
N GLU A 103 -12.20 16.80 26.07
CA GLU A 103 -12.67 18.16 26.27
C GLU A 103 -11.63 19.11 26.92
N THR A 104 -10.79 18.56 27.79
CA THR A 104 -9.74 19.32 28.52
C THR A 104 -8.40 19.39 27.77
N GLY A 105 -8.28 18.82 26.56
CA GLY A 105 -7.02 18.74 25.82
C GLY A 105 -7.23 18.55 24.32
N GLN A 106 -8.18 19.28 23.72
CA GLN A 106 -8.46 19.18 22.29
C GLN A 106 -7.31 19.74 21.46
N THR A 107 -6.91 18.97 20.46
CA THR A 107 -6.03 19.42 19.39
C THR A 107 -6.89 19.92 18.23
N SER A 108 -6.72 21.21 17.88
CA SER A 108 -7.43 21.83 16.76
C SER A 108 -6.63 21.70 15.48
N ALA A 109 -7.29 21.31 14.40
CA ALA A 109 -6.68 21.30 13.07
C ALA A 109 -6.47 22.74 12.55
N ARG A 110 -5.41 22.97 11.77
CA ARG A 110 -5.23 24.20 10.98
C ARG A 110 -6.27 24.28 9.86
N GLY A 111 -6.68 23.15 9.31
CA GLY A 111 -7.77 23.00 8.36
C GLY A 111 -8.91 22.20 8.97
N GLN A 112 -8.92 20.92 8.73
CA GLN A 112 -9.83 19.94 9.32
C GLN A 112 -9.11 18.58 9.44
N PHE A 113 -9.49 17.80 10.46
CA PHE A 113 -9.11 16.41 10.55
C PHE A 113 -10.10 15.55 9.79
N VAL A 114 -9.56 14.61 9.02
CA VAL A 114 -10.31 13.51 8.39
C VAL A 114 -9.86 12.23 9.05
N VAL A 115 -10.76 11.58 9.76
CA VAL A 115 -10.55 10.27 10.39
C VAL A 115 -11.12 9.22 9.47
N VAL A 116 -10.27 8.32 8.99
CA VAL A 116 -10.67 7.22 8.11
C VAL A 116 -10.52 5.92 8.87
N ARG A 117 -11.61 5.20 9.06
CA ARG A 117 -11.61 3.86 9.65
C ARG A 117 -11.32 2.83 8.57
N VAL A 118 -10.20 2.14 8.73
CA VAL A 118 -9.77 1.06 7.85
C VAL A 118 -9.97 -0.26 8.55
N LYS A 119 -10.70 -1.16 7.91
CA LYS A 119 -10.81 -2.57 8.30
C LYS A 119 -9.74 -3.36 7.58
N VAL A 120 -8.97 -4.13 8.34
CA VAL A 120 -7.95 -5.07 7.87
C VAL A 120 -8.49 -6.48 8.09
N TRP A 121 -8.42 -7.33 7.09
CA TRP A 121 -8.95 -8.70 7.15
C TRP A 121 -7.98 -9.69 6.51
N PHE A 122 -7.74 -10.79 7.21
CA PHE A 122 -6.99 -11.91 6.68
C PHE A 122 -7.96 -12.86 5.97
N ASP A 123 -7.89 -12.90 4.65
CA ASP A 123 -8.76 -13.74 3.84
C ASP A 123 -8.34 -15.22 3.94
N GLU A 124 -9.10 -15.99 4.71
CA GLU A 124 -8.88 -17.42 4.93
C GLU A 124 -9.05 -18.28 3.68
N HIS A 125 -9.72 -17.77 2.65
CA HIS A 125 -9.93 -18.49 1.39
C HIS A 125 -8.71 -18.46 0.46
N THR A 126 -7.72 -17.63 0.76
CA THR A 126 -6.53 -17.41 -0.07
C THR A 126 -5.29 -18.11 0.46
N ILE A 127 -5.37 -18.78 1.61
CA ILE A 127 -4.23 -19.45 2.23
C ILE A 127 -3.75 -20.66 1.42
N SER A 128 -2.44 -20.81 1.30
CA SER A 128 -1.85 -22.00 0.72
C SER A 128 -2.05 -23.23 1.60
N ARG A 129 -2.08 -24.42 0.98
CA ARG A 129 -2.35 -25.68 1.70
C ARG A 129 -1.35 -26.00 2.82
N ASN A 130 -0.14 -25.45 2.74
CA ASN A 130 0.96 -25.78 3.64
C ASN A 130 1.20 -24.70 4.71
N ARG A 131 0.47 -23.59 4.65
CA ARG A 131 0.70 -22.47 5.58
C ARG A 131 0.21 -22.73 7.00
N GLY A 132 -0.89 -23.44 7.13
CA GLY A 132 -1.58 -23.60 8.42
C GLY A 132 -2.30 -22.33 8.88
N ASP A 133 -2.69 -22.28 10.16
CA ASP A 133 -3.53 -21.24 10.79
C ASP A 133 -2.74 -20.28 11.70
N GLY A 134 -1.41 -20.30 11.62
CA GLY A 134 -0.55 -19.41 12.39
C GLY A 134 -0.80 -17.91 12.10
N PRO A 135 -0.50 -17.01 13.06
CA PRO A 135 -0.65 -15.59 12.84
C PRO A 135 0.35 -15.09 11.78
N LEU A 136 -0.07 -14.06 11.04
CA LEU A 136 0.73 -13.31 10.09
C LEU A 136 0.77 -11.85 10.52
N THR A 137 1.94 -11.26 10.52
CA THR A 137 2.11 -9.80 10.59
C THR A 137 2.17 -9.27 9.16
N PRO A 138 1.19 -8.47 8.72
CA PRO A 138 1.21 -7.88 7.37
C PRO A 138 2.48 -7.04 7.14
N ASN A 139 2.98 -7.05 5.91
CA ASN A 139 4.08 -6.18 5.52
C ASN A 139 3.72 -4.70 5.73
N ALA A 140 4.74 -3.85 5.87
CA ALA A 140 4.55 -2.42 6.05
C ALA A 140 3.76 -1.80 4.89
N ARG A 141 2.82 -0.91 5.22
CA ARG A 141 1.98 -0.21 4.26
C ARG A 141 2.24 1.29 4.32
N ARG A 142 2.44 1.87 3.17
CA ARG A 142 2.41 3.32 3.01
C ARG A 142 0.97 3.77 2.81
N VAL A 143 0.56 4.75 3.61
CA VAL A 143 -0.80 5.28 3.57
C VAL A 143 -0.77 6.76 3.23
N VAL A 144 -1.61 7.18 2.29
CA VAL A 144 -1.72 8.57 1.85
C VAL A 144 -3.19 8.89 1.56
N LEU A 145 -3.67 10.03 2.03
CA LEU A 145 -4.94 10.59 1.59
C LEU A 145 -4.67 11.57 0.44
N GLU A 146 -5.42 11.48 -0.65
CA GLU A 146 -5.26 12.34 -1.83
C GLU A 146 -6.56 13.08 -2.15
N ASP A 147 -6.45 14.34 -2.59
CA ASP A 147 -7.60 15.14 -3.02
C ASP A 147 -7.76 15.21 -4.55
N ALA A 148 -8.83 15.86 -5.00
CA ALA A 148 -9.14 16.04 -6.42
C ALA A 148 -8.02 16.78 -7.21
N ASN A 149 -7.17 17.53 -6.53
CA ASN A 149 -6.07 18.28 -7.14
C ASN A 149 -4.75 17.49 -7.15
N GLY A 150 -4.77 16.23 -6.69
CA GLY A 150 -3.58 15.39 -6.56
C GLY A 150 -2.67 15.80 -5.40
N ARG A 151 -3.15 16.62 -4.45
CA ARG A 151 -2.39 16.91 -3.23
C ARG A 151 -2.47 15.70 -2.30
N ALA A 152 -1.32 15.27 -1.81
CA ALA A 152 -1.17 14.10 -0.96
C ALA A 152 -0.94 14.52 0.50
N TYR A 153 -1.65 13.87 1.42
CA TYR A 153 -1.59 14.12 2.86
C TYR A 153 -1.19 12.83 3.57
N ALA A 154 -0.11 12.88 4.33
CA ALA A 154 0.31 11.77 5.20
C ALA A 154 -0.56 11.74 6.47
N PRO A 155 -0.62 10.59 7.19
CA PRO A 155 -1.22 10.55 8.52
C PRO A 155 -0.63 11.61 9.43
N SER A 156 -1.50 12.24 10.25
CA SER A 156 -1.12 13.30 11.18
C SER A 156 -0.74 12.70 12.54
N PRO A 157 0.54 12.73 12.95
CA PRO A 157 0.95 12.21 14.26
C PRO A 157 0.24 12.93 15.42
N GLU A 158 0.02 14.24 15.30
CA GLU A 158 -0.68 15.04 16.30
C GLU A 158 -2.15 14.63 16.40
N GLY A 159 -2.81 14.42 15.26
CA GLY A 159 -4.19 13.95 15.20
C GLY A 159 -4.34 12.54 15.74
N GLU A 160 -3.42 11.64 15.41
CA GLU A 160 -3.40 10.27 15.95
C GLU A 160 -3.18 10.29 17.47
N ALA A 161 -2.22 11.05 17.97
CA ALA A 161 -1.98 11.18 19.41
C ALA A 161 -3.19 11.74 20.16
N ALA A 162 -3.88 12.74 19.60
CA ALA A 162 -5.10 13.29 20.16
C ALA A 162 -6.24 12.26 20.21
N LEU A 163 -6.38 11.45 19.15
CA LEU A 163 -7.38 10.37 19.11
C LEU A 163 -7.07 9.26 20.11
N LEU A 164 -5.77 8.92 20.28
CA LEU A 164 -5.30 7.95 21.27
C LEU A 164 -5.66 8.33 22.70
N GLY A 165 -5.50 9.61 23.05
CA GLY A 165 -5.88 10.13 24.37
C GLY A 165 -7.37 9.91 24.72
N VAL A 166 -8.21 9.67 23.72
CA VAL A 166 -9.65 9.39 23.89
C VAL A 166 -9.97 7.90 23.83
N LYS A 167 -9.30 7.15 22.93
CA LYS A 167 -9.64 5.72 22.65
C LYS A 167 -8.68 4.71 23.29
N GLY A 168 -7.52 5.15 23.76
CA GLY A 168 -6.58 4.27 24.49
C GLY A 168 -5.80 3.25 23.65
N GLU A 169 -6.06 3.13 22.35
CA GLU A 169 -5.41 2.13 21.48
C GLU A 169 -4.83 2.77 20.21
N ALA A 170 -3.52 2.66 20.05
CA ALA A 170 -2.80 2.93 18.80
C ALA A 170 -2.45 1.61 18.13
N GLY A 171 -3.34 1.08 17.34
CA GLY A 171 -2.99 -0.06 16.50
C GLY A 171 -2.20 0.35 15.25
N SER A 172 -1.39 -0.56 14.73
CA SER A 172 -0.73 -0.44 13.42
C SER A 172 -1.57 -1.18 12.37
N LEU A 173 -1.50 -0.80 11.09
CA LEU A 173 -2.06 -1.61 10.01
C LEU A 173 -1.36 -2.98 9.87
N GLY A 174 -0.23 -3.16 10.53
CA GLY A 174 0.56 -4.39 10.59
C GLY A 174 0.37 -5.19 11.88
N GLU A 175 -0.79 -5.16 12.53
CA GLU A 175 -1.07 -6.03 13.66
C GLU A 175 -1.20 -7.50 13.22
N PRO A 176 -0.66 -8.46 14.02
CA PRO A 176 -0.75 -9.88 13.67
C PRO A 176 -2.21 -10.35 13.58
N LEU A 177 -2.52 -11.08 12.51
CA LEU A 177 -3.84 -11.65 12.23
C LEU A 177 -3.73 -13.16 11.96
N ARG A 178 -4.71 -13.92 12.41
CA ARG A 178 -4.93 -15.31 11.99
C ARG A 178 -5.93 -15.35 10.84
N PRO A 179 -5.95 -16.43 10.03
CA PRO A 179 -6.98 -16.61 9.00
C PRO A 179 -8.39 -16.32 9.52
N GLY A 180 -9.16 -15.55 8.76
CA GLY A 180 -10.53 -15.14 9.12
C GLY A 180 -10.63 -13.97 10.11
N GLN A 181 -9.55 -13.61 10.79
CA GLN A 181 -9.58 -12.48 11.72
C GLN A 181 -9.54 -11.12 11.01
N SER A 182 -10.12 -10.13 11.66
CA SER A 182 -10.07 -8.74 11.23
C SER A 182 -9.96 -7.79 12.42
N PHE A 183 -9.40 -6.62 12.19
CA PHE A 183 -9.44 -5.49 13.12
C PHE A 183 -9.75 -4.20 12.37
N GLU A 184 -10.08 -3.14 13.11
CA GLU A 184 -10.27 -1.81 12.55
C GLU A 184 -9.27 -0.83 13.15
N LYS A 185 -8.76 0.08 12.32
CA LYS A 185 -7.89 1.17 12.73
C LYS A 185 -8.39 2.49 12.19
N ASP A 186 -8.42 3.49 13.05
CA ASP A 186 -8.67 4.87 12.67
C ASP A 186 -7.35 5.55 12.29
N LEU A 187 -7.26 6.04 11.06
CA LEU A 187 -6.16 6.83 10.54
C LEU A 187 -6.59 8.30 10.51
N VAL A 188 -5.76 9.19 11.00
CA VAL A 188 -6.08 10.61 11.08
C VAL A 188 -5.23 11.39 10.08
N PHE A 189 -5.88 12.23 9.28
CA PHE A 189 -5.22 13.12 8.33
C PHE A 189 -5.61 14.56 8.63
N GLU A 190 -4.66 15.48 8.52
CA GLU A 190 -4.96 16.91 8.54
C GLU A 190 -4.96 17.43 7.12
N VAL A 191 -6.10 17.99 6.68
CA VAL A 191 -6.28 18.50 5.32
C VAL A 191 -6.82 19.93 5.34
N PRO A 192 -6.55 20.75 4.32
CA PRO A 192 -7.19 22.05 4.15
C PRO A 192 -8.72 21.92 4.03
N LYS A 193 -9.46 22.95 4.43
CA LYS A 193 -10.93 22.94 4.36
C LYS A 193 -11.49 22.89 2.94
N ASP A 194 -10.69 23.28 1.95
CA ASP A 194 -11.03 23.25 0.52
C ASP A 194 -10.72 21.90 -0.14
N ALA A 195 -10.10 20.95 0.58
CA ALA A 195 -9.86 19.61 0.07
C ALA A 195 -11.19 18.89 -0.21
N SER A 196 -11.29 18.30 -1.40
CA SER A 196 -12.53 17.66 -1.88
C SER A 196 -12.22 16.37 -2.64
N ALA A 197 -13.22 15.51 -2.82
CA ALA A 197 -13.11 14.20 -3.47
C ALA A 197 -11.92 13.40 -2.93
N LEU A 198 -11.87 13.30 -1.60
CA LEU A 198 -10.80 12.61 -0.90
C LEU A 198 -10.85 11.11 -1.16
N ARG A 199 -9.69 10.52 -1.39
CA ARG A 199 -9.51 9.08 -1.63
C ARG A 199 -8.29 8.56 -0.88
N LEU A 200 -8.39 7.35 -0.34
CA LEU A 200 -7.32 6.73 0.44
C LEU A 200 -6.47 5.83 -0.45
N LEU A 201 -5.17 6.07 -0.46
CA LEU A 201 -4.19 5.19 -1.10
C LEU A 201 -3.47 4.39 -0.01
N ILE A 202 -3.55 3.08 -0.07
CA ILE A 202 -2.74 2.14 0.70
C ILE A 202 -1.88 1.39 -0.30
N THR A 203 -0.56 1.41 -0.14
CA THR A 203 0.39 0.71 -1.02
C THR A 203 1.44 -0.03 -0.20
N GLU A 204 2.19 -0.91 -0.83
CA GLU A 204 3.39 -1.49 -0.22
C GLU A 204 4.47 -0.42 -0.08
N ASP A 205 5.24 -0.50 1.02
CA ASP A 205 6.31 0.47 1.32
C ASP A 205 7.69 -0.03 0.85
N ASP A 206 7.75 -1.20 0.23
CA ASP A 206 8.99 -1.81 -0.25
C ASP A 206 9.46 -1.13 -1.55
N PRO A 207 10.67 -0.53 -1.59
CA PRO A 207 11.15 0.23 -2.75
C PRO A 207 11.37 -0.64 -3.99
N GLU A 208 11.60 -1.95 -3.83
CA GLU A 208 11.80 -2.89 -4.93
C GLU A 208 10.55 -3.06 -5.80
N THR A 209 9.37 -2.81 -5.25
CA THR A 209 8.08 -2.92 -5.94
C THR A 209 7.96 -1.97 -7.14
N VAL A 210 8.75 -0.89 -7.17
CA VAL A 210 8.83 0.04 -8.30
C VAL A 210 9.30 -0.63 -9.60
N LEU A 211 10.09 -1.70 -9.48
CA LEU A 211 10.63 -2.45 -10.62
C LEU A 211 9.83 -3.72 -10.95
N ILE A 212 8.76 -4.04 -10.22
CA ILE A 212 7.94 -5.23 -10.47
C ILE A 212 6.88 -4.92 -11.53
N ILE A 213 6.91 -5.64 -12.66
CA ILE A 213 5.96 -5.45 -13.76
C ILE A 213 4.53 -5.69 -13.30
N GLY A 214 3.65 -4.72 -13.56
CA GLY A 214 2.23 -4.79 -13.19
C GLY A 214 1.92 -4.51 -11.72
N HIS A 215 2.93 -4.21 -10.90
CA HIS A 215 2.72 -3.76 -9.54
C HIS A 215 2.27 -2.29 -9.52
N GLU A 216 1.34 -1.92 -8.63
CA GLU A 216 0.82 -0.54 -8.58
C GLU A 216 1.89 0.53 -8.24
N ASN A 217 3.00 0.13 -7.61
CA ASN A 217 4.14 1.02 -7.35
C ASN A 217 5.10 1.14 -8.54
N SER A 218 4.92 0.32 -9.59
CA SER A 218 5.77 0.38 -10.79
C SER A 218 5.74 1.76 -11.41
N LEU A 219 6.86 2.11 -12.03
CA LEU A 219 6.99 3.38 -12.75
C LEU A 219 5.85 3.56 -13.76
N LEU A 220 5.18 4.72 -13.72
CA LEU A 220 4.04 5.07 -14.58
C LEU A 220 2.76 4.25 -14.39
N HIS A 221 2.74 3.29 -13.46
CA HIS A 221 1.55 2.50 -13.19
C HIS A 221 0.48 3.35 -12.47
N ARG A 222 -0.78 3.19 -12.86
CA ARG A 222 -1.91 3.85 -12.24
C ARG A 222 -2.27 3.20 -10.91
N LYS A 223 -2.78 4.01 -9.98
CA LYS A 223 -3.07 3.58 -8.60
C LYS A 223 -4.49 3.07 -8.44
N ILE A 224 -4.68 2.23 -7.40
CA ILE A 224 -5.99 1.78 -6.95
C ILE A 224 -6.26 2.45 -5.60
N TYR A 225 -7.28 3.28 -5.55
CA TYR A 225 -7.69 4.01 -4.36
C TYR A 225 -8.89 3.35 -3.70
N LEU A 226 -9.05 3.58 -2.41
CA LEU A 226 -10.26 3.32 -1.66
C LEU A 226 -11.07 4.63 -1.59
N GLY A 227 -12.32 4.62 -2.11
CA GLY A 227 -13.22 5.76 -2.08
C GLY A 227 -13.71 6.04 -0.66
N LEU A 228 -13.92 7.32 -0.37
CA LEU A 228 -14.46 7.78 0.91
C LEU A 228 -15.89 8.31 0.79
N ASP A 229 -16.35 8.54 -0.43
CA ASP A 229 -17.69 9.05 -0.69
C ASP A 229 -18.75 8.04 -0.23
N SER A 230 -19.72 8.53 0.53
CA SER A 230 -20.79 7.70 1.10
C SER A 230 -20.36 6.74 2.22
N ALA A 231 -19.15 6.89 2.77
CA ALA A 231 -18.75 6.09 3.94
C ALA A 231 -19.66 6.42 5.15
N PRO A 232 -20.03 5.41 5.95
CA PRO A 232 -20.76 5.65 7.19
C PRO A 232 -19.98 6.61 8.08
N ARG A 233 -20.70 7.52 8.78
CA ARG A 233 -20.05 8.35 9.79
C ARG A 233 -19.60 7.47 10.95
N ILE A 234 -18.36 7.65 11.38
CA ILE A 234 -17.84 6.98 12.57
C ILE A 234 -18.67 7.48 13.76
N ALA A 235 -19.47 6.59 14.35
CA ALA A 235 -20.17 6.91 15.59
C ALA A 235 -19.11 7.09 16.71
N ARG A 236 -18.98 8.30 17.25
CA ARG A 236 -18.24 8.50 18.50
C ARG A 236 -19.08 7.97 19.62
N GLU A 237 -18.72 6.84 20.19
CA GLU A 237 -19.20 6.49 21.53
C GLU A 237 -18.65 7.54 22.52
N ILE A 238 -19.45 8.56 22.78
CA ILE A 238 -19.27 9.40 23.96
C ILE A 238 -19.68 8.49 25.11
N SER A 239 -18.72 7.77 25.70
CA SER A 239 -18.98 7.02 26.94
C SER A 239 -19.34 8.07 27.99
N PRO A 240 -20.59 8.15 28.50
CA PRO A 240 -20.86 9.03 29.62
C PRO A 240 -20.04 8.48 30.80
N LEU A 241 -19.15 9.31 31.33
CA LEU A 241 -18.50 9.07 32.61
C LEU A 241 -19.60 8.70 33.61
N ALA A 242 -19.57 7.45 34.08
CA ALA A 242 -20.43 7.03 35.17
C ALA A 242 -20.23 8.01 36.33
N PRO A 243 -21.32 8.58 36.91
CA PRO A 243 -21.19 9.45 38.07
C PRO A 243 -20.56 8.67 39.20
N GLY A 244 -19.39 9.08 39.64
CA GLY A 244 -18.71 8.51 40.78
C GLY A 244 -19.59 8.54 42.03
N HIS A 245 -19.77 7.37 42.62
CA HIS A 245 -20.31 7.21 43.97
C HIS A 245 -19.22 7.41 45.02
#